data_8224c6fa692c4281a53687a5e99ec0f6
#
_entry.id   8224c6fa692c4281a53687a5e99ec0f6
#
_cell.length_a   1.000
_cell.length_b   1.000
_cell.length_c   1.000
_cell.angle_alpha   90.00
_cell.angle_beta   90.00
_cell.angle_gamma   90.00
#
_symmetry.space_group_name_H-M   'P 1'
#
loop_
_entity.id
_entity.type
_entity.pdbx_description
1 polymer ?
#
loop_
_entity_poly.entity_id
_entity_poly.type
_entity_poly.pdbx_seq_one_letter_code
_entity_poly.pdbx_strand_id
1 'polypeptide(L)'
;MHKFNLGDLVSVINDTIKGTIIRIQPNKCVIEDTYGFERIYSKTNLVVTKPIGDYLLDHPKALELIYQKIESVTKQKIEKDQAIAKSSNKQFIQFNYEIDLHIEDLLDDHIGLSNFEIMQIQMQSCRMFIEKAIRLKAKKAVLIHGKGEGVLRHEIYTYLDRLENNKHIRIQFHEADYSTYGMGGATEVIFR
;
A
#
# COMPACT_ATOMS: atom_id res chain seq x y z
N MET A 1 -11.27 27.12 -5.75
CA MET A 1 -9.85 26.74 -5.74
C MET A 1 -9.78 25.25 -5.45
N HIS A 2 -9.22 24.45 -6.32
CA HIS A 2 -9.02 23.02 -6.06
C HIS A 2 -8.07 22.87 -4.88
N LYS A 3 -8.47 22.03 -3.92
CA LYS A 3 -7.63 21.68 -2.77
C LYS A 3 -6.68 20.58 -3.21
N PHE A 4 -5.38 20.85 -3.27
CA PHE A 4 -4.36 19.85 -3.54
C PHE A 4 -4.22 18.88 -2.37
N ASN A 5 -4.13 17.58 -2.66
CA ASN A 5 -3.88 16.53 -1.69
C ASN A 5 -2.57 15.81 -2.03
N LEU A 6 -1.96 15.19 -1.02
CA LEU A 6 -0.82 14.30 -1.26
C LEU A 6 -1.29 13.12 -2.10
N GLY A 7 -0.52 12.78 -3.13
CA GLY A 7 -0.85 11.71 -4.06
C GLY A 7 -1.70 12.14 -5.26
N ASP A 8 -2.19 13.39 -5.32
CA ASP A 8 -2.87 13.89 -6.52
C ASP A 8 -1.92 13.88 -7.72
N LEU A 9 -2.39 13.35 -8.86
CA LEU A 9 -1.68 13.46 -10.12
C LEU A 9 -1.91 14.85 -10.71
N VAL A 10 -0.82 15.54 -11.00
CA VAL A 10 -0.85 16.91 -11.51
C VAL A 10 -0.10 17.04 -12.83
N SER A 11 -0.54 17.98 -13.64
CA SER A 11 0.18 18.47 -14.82
C SER A 11 0.65 19.89 -14.57
N VAL A 12 1.86 20.22 -15.04
CA VAL A 12 2.40 21.58 -14.99
C VAL A 12 1.82 22.40 -16.13
N ILE A 13 1.29 23.59 -15.85
CA ILE A 13 0.73 24.50 -16.85
C ILE A 13 1.88 24.96 -17.76
N ASN A 14 1.65 24.90 -19.07
CA ASN A 14 2.60 25.26 -20.12
C ASN A 14 3.87 24.40 -20.15
N ASP A 15 3.81 23.19 -19.58
CA ASP A 15 4.91 22.22 -19.61
C ASP A 15 4.35 20.82 -19.91
N THR A 16 5.19 19.93 -20.39
CA THR A 16 4.84 18.52 -20.61
C THR A 16 5.00 17.68 -19.35
N ILE A 17 5.50 18.27 -18.28
CA ILE A 17 5.78 17.59 -17.01
C ILE A 17 4.47 17.23 -16.31
N LYS A 18 4.38 15.96 -15.93
CA LYS A 18 3.36 15.40 -15.05
C LYS A 18 4.03 14.76 -13.86
N GLY A 19 3.34 14.68 -12.74
CA GLY A 19 3.89 14.04 -11.56
C GLY A 19 2.87 13.91 -10.45
N THR A 20 3.25 13.22 -9.39
CA THR A 20 2.45 13.00 -8.21
C THR A 20 2.86 13.95 -7.10
N ILE A 21 1.91 14.56 -6.40
CA ILE A 21 2.21 15.43 -5.27
C ILE A 21 2.72 14.60 -4.09
N ILE A 22 3.98 14.80 -3.74
CA ILE A 22 4.63 14.10 -2.61
C ILE A 22 4.77 14.99 -1.36
N ARG A 23 4.67 16.31 -1.51
CA ARG A 23 4.71 17.26 -0.37
C ARG A 23 3.95 18.54 -0.70
N ILE A 24 3.19 19.04 0.26
CA ILE A 24 2.41 20.28 0.13
C ILE A 24 2.96 21.33 1.09
N GLN A 25 3.26 22.50 0.56
CA GLN A 25 3.65 23.70 1.27
C GLN A 25 2.56 24.78 1.11
N PRO A 26 2.60 25.90 1.86
CA PRO A 26 1.54 26.92 1.78
C PRO A 26 1.24 27.37 0.34
N ASN A 27 2.26 27.73 -0.45
CA ASN A 27 2.10 28.25 -1.81
C ASN A 27 2.70 27.36 -2.91
N LYS A 28 3.32 26.22 -2.56
CA LYS A 28 4.04 25.34 -3.48
C LYS A 28 3.67 23.89 -3.21
N CYS A 29 3.86 23.05 -4.23
CA CYS A 29 3.87 21.61 -4.08
C CYS A 29 5.19 21.04 -4.59
N VAL A 30 5.69 20.01 -3.95
CA VAL A 30 6.74 19.15 -4.48
C VAL A 30 6.03 18.00 -5.17
N ILE A 31 6.35 17.82 -6.43
CA ILE A 31 5.89 16.70 -7.23
C ILE A 31 7.06 15.78 -7.57
N GLU A 32 6.79 14.50 -7.62
CA GLU A 32 7.68 13.52 -8.22
C GLU A 32 7.25 13.31 -9.67
N ASP A 33 8.12 13.59 -10.61
CA ASP A 33 7.81 13.43 -12.04
C ASP A 33 7.85 11.94 -12.45
N THR A 34 7.44 11.66 -13.70
CA THR A 34 7.40 10.30 -14.24
C THR A 34 8.78 9.62 -14.34
N TYR A 35 9.86 10.37 -14.12
CA TYR A 35 11.23 9.87 -14.09
C TYR A 35 11.80 9.70 -12.68
N GLY A 36 10.97 9.97 -11.64
CA GLY A 36 11.36 9.85 -10.23
C GLY A 36 12.11 11.08 -9.68
N PHE A 37 12.11 12.22 -10.39
CA PHE A 37 12.75 13.44 -9.89
C PHE A 37 11.79 14.33 -9.13
N GLU A 38 12.20 14.76 -7.93
CA GLU A 38 11.47 15.76 -7.17
C GLU A 38 11.58 17.14 -7.82
N ARG A 39 10.45 17.78 -8.08
CA ARG A 39 10.36 19.13 -8.63
C ARG A 39 9.43 19.99 -7.80
N ILE A 40 9.78 21.26 -7.66
CA ILE A 40 9.02 22.21 -6.86
C ILE A 40 8.30 23.20 -7.78
N TYR A 41 6.97 23.26 -7.67
CA TYR A 41 6.14 24.19 -8.43
C TYR A 41 5.23 25.02 -7.53
N SER A 42 4.91 26.24 -7.99
CA SER A 42 3.83 27.01 -7.37
C SER A 42 2.50 26.28 -7.60
N LYS A 43 1.60 26.33 -6.62
CA LYS A 43 0.24 25.80 -6.75
C LYS A 43 -0.53 26.39 -7.95
N THR A 44 -0.19 27.64 -8.32
CA THR A 44 -0.78 28.31 -9.49
C THR A 44 -0.37 27.71 -10.81
N ASN A 45 0.74 26.98 -10.84
CA ASN A 45 1.28 26.36 -12.06
C ASN A 45 0.91 24.88 -12.17
N LEU A 46 0.07 24.38 -11.27
CA LEU A 46 -0.33 22.98 -11.25
C LEU A 46 -1.83 22.84 -11.48
N VAL A 47 -2.19 21.87 -12.32
CA VAL A 47 -3.58 21.43 -12.52
C VAL A 47 -3.68 19.98 -12.08
N VAL A 48 -4.62 19.69 -11.18
CA VAL A 48 -4.94 18.31 -10.81
C VAL A 48 -5.61 17.65 -12.01
N THR A 49 -4.96 16.63 -12.53
CA THR A 49 -5.47 15.84 -13.66
C THR A 49 -6.29 14.66 -13.18
N LYS A 50 -5.88 14.04 -12.06
CA LYS A 50 -6.63 13.01 -11.35
C LYS A 50 -6.41 13.17 -9.84
N PRO A 51 -7.45 13.36 -9.04
CA PRO A 51 -7.37 13.22 -7.59
C PRO A 51 -7.05 11.78 -7.22
N ILE A 52 -6.29 11.57 -6.14
CA ILE A 52 -5.91 10.22 -5.68
C ILE A 52 -7.12 9.30 -5.42
N GLY A 53 -8.27 9.88 -5.07
CA GLY A 53 -9.51 9.13 -4.84
C GLY A 53 -10.22 8.65 -6.11
N ASP A 54 -10.02 9.34 -7.24
CA ASP A 54 -10.76 9.04 -8.48
C ASP A 54 -10.16 7.89 -9.27
N TYR A 55 -8.88 7.58 -9.03
CA TYR A 55 -8.19 6.52 -9.76
C TYR A 55 -8.84 5.14 -9.57
N LEU A 56 -9.18 4.82 -8.33
CA LEU A 56 -9.84 3.55 -8.00
C LEU A 56 -11.33 3.55 -8.37
N LEU A 57 -11.96 4.74 -8.52
CA LEU A 57 -13.33 4.88 -9.02
C LEU A 57 -13.41 4.57 -10.52
N ASP A 58 -12.33 4.82 -11.28
CA ASP A 58 -12.25 4.47 -12.70
C ASP A 58 -12.09 2.94 -12.92
N HIS A 59 -11.71 2.20 -11.87
CA HIS A 59 -11.51 0.75 -11.90
C HIS A 59 -12.29 0.03 -10.78
N PRO A 60 -13.64 0.14 -10.73
CA PRO A 60 -14.44 -0.47 -9.65
C PRO A 60 -14.26 -1.99 -9.56
N LYS A 61 -14.03 -2.66 -10.71
CA LYS A 61 -13.72 -4.09 -10.75
C LYS A 61 -12.40 -4.43 -10.05
N ALA A 62 -11.37 -3.59 -10.20
CA ALA A 62 -10.08 -3.80 -9.54
C ALA A 62 -10.23 -3.70 -8.02
N LEU A 63 -10.98 -2.71 -7.51
CA LEU A 63 -11.30 -2.60 -6.09
C LEU A 63 -12.03 -3.85 -5.57
N GLU A 64 -13.04 -4.31 -6.29
CA GLU A 64 -13.81 -5.48 -5.90
C GLU A 64 -12.91 -6.73 -5.82
N LEU A 65 -12.06 -6.95 -6.83
CA LEU A 65 -11.09 -8.06 -6.83
C LEU A 65 -10.11 -7.97 -5.67
N ILE A 66 -9.58 -6.77 -5.35
CA ILE A 66 -8.72 -6.55 -4.21
C ILE A 66 -9.45 -6.89 -2.90
N TYR A 67 -10.70 -6.46 -2.73
CA TYR A 67 -11.52 -6.81 -1.57
C TYR A 67 -11.70 -8.31 -1.44
N GLN A 68 -12.10 -8.98 -2.52
CA GLN A 68 -12.29 -10.43 -2.55
C GLN A 68 -10.98 -11.17 -2.23
N LYS A 69 -9.85 -10.73 -2.77
CA LYS A 69 -8.54 -11.33 -2.49
C LYS A 69 -8.17 -11.20 -1.01
N ILE A 70 -8.25 -9.98 -0.46
CA ILE A 70 -7.96 -9.74 0.96
C ILE A 70 -8.92 -10.57 1.86
N GLU A 71 -10.18 -10.69 1.47
CA GLU A 71 -11.15 -11.46 2.22
C GLU A 71 -10.85 -12.97 2.16
N SER A 72 -10.51 -13.49 0.98
CA SER A 72 -10.15 -14.89 0.78
C SER A 72 -8.90 -15.28 1.56
N VAL A 73 -7.84 -14.48 1.47
CA VAL A 73 -6.58 -14.69 2.20
C VAL A 73 -6.83 -14.71 3.71
N THR A 74 -7.62 -13.78 4.21
CA THR A 74 -7.95 -13.72 5.65
C THR A 74 -8.82 -14.90 6.09
N LYS A 75 -9.79 -15.31 5.27
CA LYS A 75 -10.74 -16.38 5.59
C LYS A 75 -10.05 -17.75 5.60
N GLN A 76 -9.27 -18.06 4.59
CA GLN A 76 -8.50 -19.32 4.52
C GLN A 76 -7.55 -19.49 5.71
N LYS A 77 -6.93 -18.41 6.16
CA LYS A 77 -6.01 -18.45 7.29
C LYS A 77 -6.76 -18.64 8.61
N ILE A 78 -7.88 -17.94 8.82
CA ILE A 78 -8.75 -18.14 10.00
C ILE A 78 -9.24 -19.60 10.08
N GLU A 79 -9.66 -20.19 8.96
CA GLU A 79 -10.14 -21.57 8.92
C GLU A 79 -9.01 -22.58 9.21
N LYS A 80 -7.81 -22.38 8.65
CA LYS A 80 -6.64 -23.22 8.94
C LYS A 80 -6.24 -23.13 10.41
N ASP A 81 -6.20 -21.94 10.97
CA ASP A 81 -5.79 -21.72 12.34
C ASP A 81 -6.82 -22.24 13.35
N GLN A 82 -8.12 -22.16 13.03
CA GLN A 82 -9.18 -22.79 13.81
C GLN A 82 -9.12 -24.32 13.78
N ALA A 83 -8.75 -24.92 12.62
CA ALA A 83 -8.57 -26.35 12.49
C ALA A 83 -7.38 -26.86 13.33
N ILE A 84 -6.26 -26.11 13.33
CA ILE A 84 -5.07 -26.41 14.14
C ILE A 84 -5.39 -26.22 15.65
N ALA A 85 -6.13 -25.17 16.01
CA ALA A 85 -6.55 -24.91 17.40
C ALA A 85 -7.43 -26.03 17.97
N LYS A 86 -8.29 -26.61 17.15
CA LYS A 86 -9.14 -27.75 17.55
C LYS A 86 -8.35 -29.07 17.70
N SER A 87 -7.21 -29.19 17.00
CA SER A 87 -6.36 -30.40 17.03
C SER A 87 -5.28 -30.37 18.10
N SER A 88 -4.92 -29.21 18.63
CA SER A 88 -3.88 -29.06 19.64
C SER A 88 -4.44 -28.42 20.91
N ASN A 89 -4.31 -29.14 22.04
CA ASN A 89 -4.70 -28.69 23.38
C ASN A 89 -3.78 -27.58 23.90
N LYS A 90 -3.22 -26.70 23.03
CA LYS A 90 -2.24 -25.65 23.39
C LYS A 90 -2.65 -24.27 22.90
N GLN A 91 -2.81 -23.43 23.89
CA GLN A 91 -2.73 -21.98 23.97
C GLN A 91 -2.13 -21.23 22.77
N PHE A 92 -2.88 -20.18 22.33
CA PHE A 92 -2.44 -19.07 21.50
C PHE A 92 -1.76 -19.45 20.18
N ILE A 93 -2.58 -19.80 19.20
CA ILE A 93 -2.13 -19.80 17.82
C ILE A 93 -1.92 -18.35 17.42
N GLN A 94 -0.67 -18.04 17.12
CA GLN A 94 -0.26 -16.73 16.63
C GLN A 94 -0.72 -16.59 15.18
N PHE A 95 -1.81 -15.85 14.95
CA PHE A 95 -2.29 -15.57 13.61
C PHE A 95 -1.27 -14.72 12.85
N ASN A 96 -0.63 -15.30 11.85
CA ASN A 96 0.21 -14.58 10.92
C ASN A 96 -0.61 -14.28 9.67
N TYR A 97 -0.91 -13.01 9.46
CA TYR A 97 -1.55 -12.54 8.24
C TYR A 97 -0.46 -12.24 7.20
N GLU A 98 -0.69 -12.69 5.97
CA GLU A 98 0.25 -12.51 4.88
C GLU A 98 -0.49 -12.15 3.60
N ILE A 99 0.04 -11.18 2.85
CA ILE A 99 -0.46 -10.79 1.53
C ILE A 99 0.71 -10.65 0.57
N ASP A 100 0.55 -11.20 -0.62
CA ASP A 100 1.43 -10.89 -1.74
C ASP A 100 0.90 -9.66 -2.47
N LEU A 101 1.77 -8.65 -2.61
CA LEU A 101 1.48 -7.37 -3.23
C LEU A 101 1.99 -7.30 -4.68
N HIS A 102 2.54 -8.36 -5.24
CA HIS A 102 2.86 -8.38 -6.65
C HIS A 102 1.58 -8.22 -7.47
N ILE A 103 1.65 -7.43 -8.55
CA ILE A 103 0.44 -7.07 -9.30
C ILE A 103 -0.28 -8.27 -9.90
N GLU A 104 0.48 -9.28 -10.32
CA GLU A 104 -0.01 -10.54 -10.86
C GLU A 104 -0.76 -11.40 -9.84
N ASP A 105 -0.45 -11.19 -8.54
CA ASP A 105 -1.18 -11.85 -7.44
C ASP A 105 -2.42 -11.06 -7.02
N LEU A 106 -2.47 -9.77 -7.30
CA LEU A 106 -3.60 -8.91 -6.98
C LEU A 106 -4.66 -8.87 -8.08
N LEU A 107 -4.23 -8.91 -9.34
CA LEU A 107 -5.11 -8.79 -10.51
C LEU A 107 -4.73 -9.81 -11.59
N ASP A 108 -5.73 -10.55 -12.08
CA ASP A 108 -5.55 -11.49 -13.21
C ASP A 108 -5.24 -10.76 -14.53
N ASP A 109 -5.78 -9.57 -14.72
CA ASP A 109 -5.56 -8.71 -15.90
C ASP A 109 -4.98 -7.37 -15.46
N HIS A 110 -3.70 -7.21 -15.65
CA HIS A 110 -2.95 -5.98 -15.37
C HIS A 110 -2.27 -5.41 -16.62
N ILE A 111 -2.53 -6.00 -17.79
CA ILE A 111 -1.95 -5.57 -19.06
C ILE A 111 -2.43 -4.16 -19.39
N GLY A 112 -1.48 -3.27 -19.71
CA GLY A 112 -1.78 -1.87 -20.06
C GLY A 112 -1.84 -0.90 -18.88
N LEU A 113 -1.67 -1.38 -17.65
CA LEU A 113 -1.51 -0.50 -16.49
C LEU A 113 -0.12 0.15 -16.51
N SER A 114 -0.07 1.45 -16.23
CA SER A 114 1.19 2.17 -15.99
C SER A 114 1.79 1.75 -14.64
N ASN A 115 3.09 1.96 -14.45
CA ASN A 115 3.77 1.72 -13.17
C ASN A 115 3.13 2.48 -12.01
N PHE A 116 2.64 3.69 -12.26
CA PHE A 116 1.90 4.47 -11.28
C PHE A 116 0.59 3.76 -10.86
N GLU A 117 -0.15 3.26 -11.83
CA GLU A 117 -1.40 2.53 -11.62
C GLU A 117 -1.17 1.26 -10.80
N ILE A 118 -0.16 0.50 -11.18
CA ILE A 118 0.27 -0.69 -10.44
C ILE A 118 0.60 -0.33 -8.99
N MET A 119 1.41 0.69 -8.77
CA MET A 119 1.78 1.17 -7.45
C MET A 119 0.56 1.57 -6.60
N GLN A 120 -0.42 2.27 -7.18
CA GLN A 120 -1.63 2.67 -6.46
C GLN A 120 -2.45 1.44 -6.02
N ILE A 121 -2.59 0.45 -6.88
CA ILE A 121 -3.28 -0.81 -6.58
C ILE A 121 -2.58 -1.56 -5.45
N GLN A 122 -1.27 -1.72 -5.55
CA GLN A 122 -0.44 -2.38 -4.53
C GLN A 122 -0.54 -1.67 -3.17
N MET A 123 -0.42 -0.35 -3.16
CA MET A 123 -0.53 0.46 -1.93
C MET A 123 -1.93 0.45 -1.33
N GLN A 124 -2.97 0.46 -2.16
CA GLN A 124 -4.34 0.34 -1.67
C GLN A 124 -4.58 -1.04 -1.05
N SER A 125 -4.10 -2.11 -1.69
CA SER A 125 -4.16 -3.48 -1.16
C SER A 125 -3.45 -3.59 0.19
N CYS A 126 -2.26 -2.99 0.30
CA CYS A 126 -1.49 -2.90 1.54
C CYS A 126 -2.30 -2.23 2.66
N ARG A 127 -2.87 -1.04 2.39
CA ARG A 127 -3.67 -0.28 3.38
C ARG A 127 -4.87 -1.08 3.86
N MET A 128 -5.66 -1.63 2.93
CA MET A 128 -6.84 -2.42 3.26
C MET A 128 -6.50 -3.66 4.08
N PHE A 129 -5.40 -4.33 3.74
CA PHE A 129 -4.93 -5.49 4.47
C PHE A 129 -4.50 -5.15 5.90
N ILE A 130 -3.71 -4.10 6.09
CA ILE A 130 -3.28 -3.64 7.42
C ILE A 130 -4.47 -3.19 8.26
N GLU A 131 -5.41 -2.43 7.70
CA GLU A 131 -6.64 -2.04 8.41
C GLU A 131 -7.46 -3.25 8.84
N LYS A 132 -7.55 -4.27 7.99
CA LYS A 132 -8.23 -5.52 8.33
C LYS A 132 -7.48 -6.28 9.42
N ALA A 133 -6.15 -6.37 9.35
CA ALA A 133 -5.33 -7.00 10.38
C ALA A 133 -5.53 -6.32 11.75
N ILE A 134 -5.56 -4.99 11.79
CA ILE A 134 -5.85 -4.21 13.01
C ILE A 134 -7.24 -4.53 13.55
N ARG A 135 -8.28 -4.51 12.71
CA ARG A 135 -9.66 -4.82 13.13
C ARG A 135 -9.80 -6.23 13.69
N LEU A 136 -9.07 -7.18 13.13
CA LEU A 136 -9.07 -8.58 13.58
C LEU A 136 -8.10 -8.83 14.74
N LYS A 137 -7.47 -7.76 15.27
CA LYS A 137 -6.49 -7.84 16.37
C LYS A 137 -5.37 -8.85 16.06
N ALA A 138 -4.91 -8.88 14.82
CA ALA A 138 -3.75 -9.67 14.44
C ALA A 138 -2.56 -9.25 15.29
N LYS A 139 -1.69 -10.19 15.65
CA LYS A 139 -0.44 -9.87 16.33
C LYS A 139 0.66 -9.53 15.34
N LYS A 140 0.58 -10.09 14.13
CA LYS A 140 1.60 -9.97 13.11
C LYS A 140 0.97 -10.01 11.73
N ALA A 141 1.54 -9.25 10.80
CA ALA A 141 1.24 -9.30 9.38
C ALA A 141 2.53 -9.31 8.56
N VAL A 142 2.50 -9.91 7.37
CA VAL A 142 3.61 -9.90 6.42
C VAL A 142 3.12 -9.34 5.09
N LEU A 143 3.86 -8.39 4.56
CA LEU A 143 3.63 -7.74 3.29
C LEU A 143 4.74 -8.16 2.33
N ILE A 144 4.43 -9.01 1.36
CA ILE A 144 5.38 -9.45 0.33
C ILE A 144 5.29 -8.44 -0.81
N HIS A 145 6.38 -7.75 -1.10
CA HIS A 145 6.43 -6.67 -2.11
C HIS A 145 7.55 -6.87 -3.13
N GLY A 146 8.30 -7.95 -2.99
CA GLY A 146 9.46 -8.21 -3.82
C GLY A 146 10.63 -7.25 -3.55
N LYS A 147 11.77 -7.56 -4.18
CA LYS A 147 12.96 -6.73 -4.05
C LYS A 147 12.89 -5.51 -4.99
N GLY A 148 12.57 -5.73 -6.28
CA GLY A 148 12.46 -4.70 -7.29
C GLY A 148 13.50 -3.57 -7.18
N GLU A 149 13.12 -2.37 -7.53
CA GLU A 149 13.91 -1.14 -7.30
C GLU A 149 13.70 -0.55 -5.89
N GLY A 150 12.87 -1.20 -5.07
CA GLY A 150 12.60 -0.80 -3.70
C GLY A 150 11.57 0.33 -3.54
N VAL A 151 10.95 0.78 -4.63
CA VAL A 151 9.97 1.88 -4.60
C VAL A 151 8.74 1.51 -3.79
N LEU A 152 8.14 0.34 -4.05
CA LEU A 152 6.99 -0.15 -3.29
C LEU A 152 7.32 -0.32 -1.80
N ARG A 153 8.50 -0.88 -1.49
CA ARG A 153 8.97 -0.99 -0.10
C ARG A 153 9.08 0.38 0.58
N HIS A 154 9.62 1.37 -0.11
CA HIS A 154 9.73 2.74 0.42
C HIS A 154 8.36 3.33 0.74
N GLU A 155 7.39 3.19 -0.16
CA GLU A 155 6.03 3.67 0.06
C GLU A 155 5.33 2.95 1.22
N ILE A 156 5.51 1.63 1.33
CA ILE A 156 5.01 0.83 2.46
C ILE A 156 5.60 1.34 3.77
N TYR A 157 6.93 1.56 3.84
CA TYR A 157 7.59 2.06 5.05
C TYR A 157 7.09 3.45 5.42
N THR A 158 6.96 4.35 4.44
CA THR A 158 6.40 5.68 4.66
C THR A 158 4.96 5.63 5.21
N TYR A 159 4.15 4.70 4.73
CA TYR A 159 2.80 4.48 5.23
C TYR A 159 2.81 3.94 6.67
N LEU A 160 3.64 2.93 6.96
CA LEU A 160 3.75 2.33 8.28
C LEU A 160 4.30 3.30 9.32
N ASP A 161 5.30 4.12 8.98
CA ASP A 161 5.81 5.21 9.83
C ASP A 161 4.70 6.20 10.23
N ARG A 162 3.82 6.54 9.28
CA ARG A 162 2.67 7.40 9.58
C ARG A 162 1.68 6.74 10.53
N LEU A 163 1.48 5.42 10.40
CA LEU A 163 0.62 4.65 11.31
C LEU A 163 1.25 4.55 12.71
N GLU A 164 2.56 4.31 12.82
CA GLU A 164 3.27 4.23 14.09
C GLU A 164 3.20 5.57 14.85
N ASN A 165 3.31 6.68 14.13
CA ASN A 165 3.17 8.01 14.70
C ASN A 165 1.73 8.37 15.12
N ASN A 166 0.75 7.55 14.76
CA ASN A 166 -0.63 7.71 15.21
C ASN A 166 -0.77 7.18 16.65
N LYS A 167 -1.07 8.07 17.61
CA LYS A 167 -1.15 7.76 19.05
C LYS A 167 -2.10 6.61 19.43
N HIS A 168 -2.96 6.19 18.51
CA HIS A 168 -3.96 5.14 18.75
C HIS A 168 -3.54 3.76 18.24
N ILE A 169 -2.46 3.67 17.44
CA ILE A 169 -2.00 2.41 16.85
C ILE A 169 -0.54 2.22 17.22
N ARG A 170 -0.24 1.13 17.91
CA ARG A 170 1.14 0.75 18.23
C ARG A 170 1.56 -0.38 17.31
N ILE A 171 2.45 -0.07 16.37
CA ILE A 171 3.06 -1.04 15.48
C ILE A 171 4.57 -0.96 15.57
N GLN A 172 5.23 -2.03 15.20
CA GLN A 172 6.64 -2.07 14.84
C GLN A 172 6.75 -2.81 13.52
N PHE A 173 7.69 -2.45 12.68
CA PHE A 173 7.91 -3.16 11.43
C PHE A 173 9.40 -3.26 11.10
N HIS A 174 9.75 -4.30 10.39
CA HIS A 174 11.11 -4.59 9.95
C HIS A 174 11.08 -5.51 8.72
N GLU A 175 12.23 -5.75 8.14
CA GLU A 175 12.37 -6.72 7.07
C GLU A 175 11.98 -8.11 7.59
N ALA A 176 11.15 -8.82 6.82
CA ALA A 176 10.72 -10.17 7.16
C ALA A 176 11.88 -11.18 7.02
N ASP A 177 11.70 -12.39 7.56
CA ASP A 177 12.73 -13.43 7.52
C ASP A 177 13.21 -13.72 6.10
N TYR A 178 14.51 -13.51 5.89
CA TYR A 178 15.10 -13.61 4.57
C TYR A 178 15.08 -15.04 4.00
N SER A 179 15.10 -16.04 4.87
CA SER A 179 15.10 -17.45 4.45
C SER A 179 13.78 -17.85 3.82
N THR A 180 12.71 -17.18 4.20
CA THR A 180 11.35 -17.44 3.72
C THR A 180 10.98 -16.55 2.52
N TYR A 181 11.34 -15.25 2.56
CA TYR A 181 10.86 -14.25 1.61
C TYR A 181 11.96 -13.65 0.71
N GLY A 182 13.22 -14.08 0.90
CA GLY A 182 14.37 -13.47 0.26
C GLY A 182 14.76 -12.12 0.88
N MET A 183 15.99 -11.69 0.64
CA MET A 183 16.53 -10.44 1.18
C MET A 183 15.77 -9.23 0.62
N GLY A 184 15.15 -8.46 1.47
CA GLY A 184 14.39 -7.26 1.10
C GLY A 184 13.08 -7.54 0.36
N GLY A 185 12.60 -8.80 0.33
CA GLY A 185 11.39 -9.19 -0.41
C GLY A 185 10.08 -8.95 0.33
N ALA A 186 10.11 -8.85 1.66
CA ALA A 186 8.90 -8.68 2.46
C ALA A 186 9.16 -7.85 3.72
N THR A 187 8.08 -7.26 4.24
CA THR A 187 8.06 -6.49 5.49
C THR A 187 7.15 -7.17 6.50
N GLU A 188 7.67 -7.42 7.69
CA GLU A 188 6.91 -7.90 8.84
C GLU A 188 6.41 -6.73 9.67
N VAL A 189 5.12 -6.73 10.01
CA VAL A 189 4.47 -5.73 10.87
C VAL A 189 3.95 -6.42 12.12
N ILE A 190 4.35 -5.92 13.29
CA ILE A 190 3.95 -6.42 14.61
C ILE A 190 3.00 -5.40 15.23
N PHE A 191 1.82 -5.83 15.62
CA PHE A 191 0.81 -5.02 16.29
C PHE A 191 0.90 -5.23 17.82
N ARG A 192 0.85 -4.12 18.59
CA ARG A 192 0.99 -4.12 20.07
C ARG A 192 -0.20 -3.47 20.76
#